data_6eb77dc7db008451c7f6ed4474a341de
#
_entry.id   6eb77dc7db008451c7f6ed4474a341de
#
_cell.length_a   1.000
_cell.length_b   1.000
_cell.length_c   1.000
_cell.angle_alpha   90.00
_cell.angle_beta   90.00
_cell.angle_gamma   90.00
#
_symmetry.space_group_name_H-M   'P 1'
#
loop_
_entity.id
_entity.type
_entity.pdbx_description
1 polymer ?
#
loop_
_entity_poly.entity_id
_entity_poly.type
_entity_poly.pdbx_seq_one_letter_code
_entity_poly.pdbx_strand_id
1 'polypeptide(L)'
;MTQQKILLNFIDNIEKERVRLNLTQAQMAQKLDMSVSNYKKLIAGQYRRPNLFLAQRLYELTGKLLFEFFDFDSPKLNAISKFMKLSDTQRSFIEGIIDFELAFSMTEEENTDDYLTVLIPTGNCEDGMIWDSANVRKVNIAPYRKRYGSQINAGVEVTSNHLTPVYHMGDILLISRRPPRDGDTAIFLNTETGRVYLRRFIQQVPRILQPINGYGEAFYIDPYNEDEVKKQTFLRNPN
;
A
#
# COMPACT_ATOMS: atom_id res chain seq x y z
N MET A 1 -2.53 -29.12 11.25
CA MET A 1 -2.55 -28.76 12.69
C MET A 1 -3.92 -29.13 13.25
N THR A 2 -4.03 -29.85 14.39
CA THR A 2 -5.31 -30.25 14.96
C THR A 2 -5.95 -29.05 15.68
N GLN A 3 -7.31 -28.99 15.72
CA GLN A 3 -8.04 -27.94 16.44
C GLN A 3 -7.60 -27.80 17.91
N GLN A 4 -7.27 -28.91 18.54
CA GLN A 4 -6.81 -28.93 19.93
C GLN A 4 -5.45 -28.25 20.12
N LYS A 5 -4.52 -28.43 19.17
CA LYS A 5 -3.21 -27.76 19.20
C LYS A 5 -3.34 -26.26 19.01
N ILE A 6 -4.25 -25.82 18.12
CA ILE A 6 -4.55 -24.40 17.88
C ILE A 6 -5.08 -23.74 19.17
N LEU A 7 -6.00 -24.40 19.87
CA LEU A 7 -6.58 -23.89 21.12
C LEU A 7 -5.52 -23.80 22.23
N LEU A 8 -4.65 -24.79 22.34
CA LEU A 8 -3.56 -24.79 23.35
C LEU A 8 -2.58 -23.61 23.07
N ASN A 9 -2.17 -23.39 21.83
CA ASN A 9 -1.31 -22.27 21.48
C ASN A 9 -1.97 -20.92 21.82
N PHE A 10 -3.25 -20.78 21.53
CA PHE A 10 -4.03 -19.60 21.88
C PHE A 10 -4.01 -19.31 23.38
N ILE A 11 -4.26 -20.33 24.19
CA ILE A 11 -4.27 -20.22 25.66
C ILE A 11 -2.89 -19.87 26.19
N ASP A 12 -1.85 -20.56 25.73
CA ASP A 12 -0.47 -20.31 26.12
C ASP A 12 -0.05 -18.88 25.80
N ASN A 13 -0.44 -18.37 24.64
CA ASN A 13 -0.10 -17.01 24.25
C ASN A 13 -0.85 -15.95 25.05
N ILE A 14 -2.11 -16.19 25.44
CA ILE A 14 -2.81 -15.32 26.40
C ILE A 14 -2.10 -15.30 27.75
N GLU A 15 -1.69 -16.44 28.29
CA GLU A 15 -0.98 -16.52 29.56
C GLU A 15 0.43 -15.87 29.48
N LYS A 16 1.14 -16.03 28.38
CA LYS A 16 2.40 -15.30 28.14
C LYS A 16 2.20 -13.78 28.19
N GLU A 17 1.15 -13.28 27.54
CA GLU A 17 0.83 -11.84 27.58
C GLU A 17 0.44 -11.38 28.98
N ARG A 18 -0.34 -12.16 29.71
CA ARG A 18 -0.65 -11.86 31.10
C ARG A 18 0.62 -11.69 31.95
N VAL A 19 1.55 -12.63 31.82
CA VAL A 19 2.84 -12.61 32.55
C VAL A 19 3.67 -11.39 32.10
N ARG A 20 3.75 -11.12 30.79
CA ARG A 20 4.47 -9.97 30.23
C ARG A 20 3.95 -8.64 30.77
N LEU A 21 2.62 -8.54 30.95
CA LEU A 21 1.94 -7.36 31.50
C LEU A 21 1.95 -7.32 33.04
N ASN A 22 2.56 -8.32 33.68
CA ASN A 22 2.63 -8.46 35.13
C ASN A 22 1.25 -8.45 35.83
N LEU A 23 0.25 -9.08 35.19
CA LEU A 23 -1.11 -9.14 35.69
C LEU A 23 -1.39 -10.45 36.38
N THR A 24 -2.15 -10.41 37.50
CA THR A 24 -2.77 -11.60 38.10
C THR A 24 -3.89 -12.13 37.21
N GLN A 25 -4.31 -13.39 37.37
CA GLN A 25 -5.45 -13.94 36.63
C GLN A 25 -6.75 -13.14 36.85
N ALA A 26 -6.95 -12.61 38.07
CA ALA A 26 -8.10 -11.78 38.38
C ALA A 26 -8.06 -10.43 37.61
N GLN A 27 -6.89 -9.80 37.57
CA GLN A 27 -6.69 -8.56 36.82
C GLN A 27 -6.81 -8.78 35.29
N MET A 28 -6.26 -9.89 34.77
CA MET A 28 -6.42 -10.24 33.36
C MET A 28 -7.88 -10.49 33.00
N ALA A 29 -8.62 -11.23 33.84
CA ALA A 29 -10.05 -11.44 33.65
C ALA A 29 -10.82 -10.09 33.60
N GLN A 30 -10.53 -9.19 34.53
CA GLN A 30 -11.12 -7.85 34.56
C GLN A 30 -10.81 -7.05 33.27
N LYS A 31 -9.56 -7.07 32.80
CA LYS A 31 -9.13 -6.38 31.56
C LYS A 31 -9.82 -6.96 30.32
N LEU A 32 -10.09 -8.26 30.32
CA LEU A 32 -10.80 -8.95 29.24
C LEU A 32 -12.34 -8.89 29.39
N ASP A 33 -12.83 -8.13 30.36
CA ASP A 33 -14.26 -7.96 30.64
C ASP A 33 -15.00 -9.30 30.87
N MET A 34 -14.37 -10.18 31.66
CA MET A 34 -14.92 -11.48 32.00
C MET A 34 -14.77 -11.81 33.51
N SER A 35 -15.60 -12.72 34.02
CA SER A 35 -15.42 -13.18 35.37
C SER A 35 -14.15 -14.03 35.53
N VAL A 36 -13.57 -14.02 36.72
CA VAL A 36 -12.39 -14.87 37.05
C VAL A 36 -12.67 -16.34 36.78
N SER A 37 -13.91 -16.80 37.05
CA SER A 37 -14.33 -18.18 36.75
C SER A 37 -14.28 -18.47 35.24
N ASN A 38 -14.75 -17.54 34.39
CA ASN A 38 -14.69 -17.69 32.93
C ASN A 38 -13.25 -17.66 32.43
N TYR A 39 -12.40 -16.81 32.99
CA TYR A 39 -10.98 -16.79 32.65
C TYR A 39 -10.29 -18.13 33.00
N LYS A 40 -10.57 -18.67 34.17
CA LYS A 40 -10.06 -20.02 34.56
C LYS A 40 -10.53 -21.11 33.60
N LYS A 41 -11.78 -21.07 33.13
CA LYS A 41 -12.29 -21.99 32.10
C LYS A 41 -11.59 -21.79 30.76
N LEU A 42 -11.28 -20.54 30.41
CA LEU A 42 -10.52 -20.22 29.19
C LEU A 42 -9.15 -20.88 29.22
N ILE A 43 -8.36 -20.65 30.28
CA ILE A 43 -7.00 -21.20 30.39
C ILE A 43 -6.97 -22.71 30.64
N ALA A 44 -8.06 -23.29 31.14
CA ALA A 44 -8.22 -24.75 31.27
C ALA A 44 -8.64 -25.43 29.93
N GLY A 45 -8.75 -24.69 28.82
CA GLY A 45 -9.17 -25.25 27.54
C GLY A 45 -10.65 -25.59 27.42
N GLN A 46 -11.47 -25.17 28.40
CA GLN A 46 -12.90 -25.44 28.45
C GLN A 46 -13.72 -24.40 27.63
N TYR A 47 -13.05 -23.37 27.13
CA TYR A 47 -13.65 -22.33 26.31
C TYR A 47 -13.62 -22.76 24.84
N ARG A 48 -14.79 -23.15 24.33
CA ARG A 48 -14.86 -23.84 23.02
C ARG A 48 -14.61 -22.93 21.81
N ARG A 49 -14.90 -21.62 21.89
CA ARG A 49 -14.72 -20.69 20.75
C ARG A 49 -14.43 -19.27 21.26
N PRO A 50 -13.29 -18.66 20.90
CA PRO A 50 -13.08 -17.23 21.09
C PRO A 50 -14.18 -16.45 20.36
N ASN A 51 -14.74 -15.46 21.02
CA ASN A 51 -15.72 -14.58 20.41
C ASN A 51 -15.09 -13.23 20.02
N LEU A 52 -15.83 -12.44 19.26
CA LEU A 52 -15.36 -11.15 18.77
C LEU A 52 -15.01 -10.17 19.91
N PHE A 53 -15.76 -10.20 21.02
CA PHE A 53 -15.49 -9.36 22.18
C PHE A 53 -14.14 -9.69 22.84
N LEU A 54 -13.82 -10.98 22.98
CA LEU A 54 -12.52 -11.41 23.50
C LEU A 54 -11.40 -10.94 22.55
N ALA A 55 -11.59 -11.05 21.24
CA ALA A 55 -10.63 -10.57 20.24
C ALA A 55 -10.36 -9.07 20.38
N GLN A 56 -11.43 -8.27 20.50
CA GLN A 56 -11.35 -6.82 20.69
C GLN A 56 -10.61 -6.47 21.98
N ARG A 57 -10.96 -7.09 23.11
CA ARG A 57 -10.32 -6.82 24.41
C ARG A 57 -8.83 -7.23 24.43
N LEU A 58 -8.49 -8.35 23.78
CA LEU A 58 -7.09 -8.74 23.62
C LEU A 58 -6.30 -7.71 22.80
N TYR A 59 -6.89 -7.20 21.72
CA TYR A 59 -6.27 -6.15 20.91
C TYR A 59 -6.08 -4.85 21.69
N GLU A 60 -7.12 -4.36 22.37
CA GLU A 60 -7.06 -3.15 23.21
C GLU A 60 -6.00 -3.24 24.30
N LEU A 61 -5.84 -4.44 24.90
CA LEU A 61 -4.90 -4.67 25.99
C LEU A 61 -3.45 -4.85 25.52
N THR A 62 -3.24 -5.50 24.39
CA THR A 62 -1.92 -6.01 23.97
C THR A 62 -1.39 -5.37 22.69
N GLY A 63 -2.25 -4.72 21.90
CA GLY A 63 -1.96 -4.26 20.55
C GLY A 63 -1.80 -5.40 19.53
N LYS A 64 -2.05 -6.65 19.90
CA LYS A 64 -1.90 -7.83 19.04
C LYS A 64 -3.23 -8.25 18.42
N LEU A 65 -3.18 -8.57 17.14
CA LEU A 65 -4.34 -9.12 16.44
C LEU A 65 -4.63 -10.56 16.90
N LEU A 66 -5.90 -10.98 16.83
CA LEU A 66 -6.34 -12.28 17.33
C LEU A 66 -5.54 -13.46 16.76
N PHE A 67 -5.18 -13.41 15.49
CA PHE A 67 -4.42 -14.48 14.84
C PHE A 67 -2.99 -14.64 15.38
N GLU A 68 -2.40 -13.60 15.98
CA GLU A 68 -1.07 -13.69 16.63
C GLU A 68 -1.08 -14.57 17.88
N PHE A 69 -2.26 -14.73 18.50
CA PHE A 69 -2.43 -15.63 19.62
C PHE A 69 -2.57 -17.11 19.22
N PHE A 70 -2.89 -17.38 17.96
CA PHE A 70 -3.02 -18.75 17.44
C PHE A 70 -1.71 -19.34 16.90
N ASP A 71 -0.66 -18.53 16.82
CA ASP A 71 0.66 -18.92 16.28
C ASP A 71 0.55 -19.54 14.88
N PHE A 72 -0.25 -18.87 14.02
CA PHE A 72 -0.34 -19.26 12.63
C PHE A 72 0.92 -18.81 11.90
N ASP A 73 1.75 -19.75 11.50
CA ASP A 73 2.88 -19.50 10.62
C ASP A 73 2.37 -19.27 9.18
N SER A 74 1.97 -18.04 8.92
CA SER A 74 1.51 -17.60 7.60
C SER A 74 2.26 -16.33 7.21
N PRO A 75 3.01 -16.35 6.09
CA PRO A 75 3.70 -15.15 5.60
C PRO A 75 2.78 -13.95 5.43
N LYS A 76 1.52 -14.18 5.00
CA LYS A 76 0.51 -13.11 4.83
C LYS A 76 0.12 -12.48 6.18
N LEU A 77 -0.14 -13.30 7.20
CA LEU A 77 -0.50 -12.83 8.53
C LEU A 77 0.67 -12.13 9.22
N ASN A 78 1.89 -12.63 9.01
CA ASN A 78 3.11 -11.98 9.49
C ASN A 78 3.32 -10.60 8.86
N ALA A 79 2.99 -10.43 7.58
CA ALA A 79 3.02 -9.13 6.91
C ALA A 79 2.02 -8.14 7.53
N ILE A 80 0.77 -8.58 7.77
CA ILE A 80 -0.26 -7.77 8.43
C ILE A 80 0.19 -7.36 9.84
N SER A 81 0.74 -8.30 10.62
CA SER A 81 1.25 -8.01 11.97
C SER A 81 2.38 -6.97 11.96
N LYS A 82 3.29 -7.03 10.97
CA LYS A 82 4.35 -6.03 10.80
C LYS A 82 3.75 -4.66 10.43
N PHE A 83 2.81 -4.63 9.50
CA PHE A 83 2.12 -3.41 9.09
C PHE A 83 1.44 -2.71 10.27
N MET A 84 0.75 -3.45 11.13
CA MET A 84 0.08 -2.90 12.31
C MET A 84 1.03 -2.32 13.37
N LYS A 85 2.32 -2.69 13.36
CA LYS A 85 3.36 -2.14 14.25
C LYS A 85 3.99 -0.84 13.76
N LEU A 86 3.68 -0.42 12.54
CA LEU A 86 4.16 0.82 11.97
C LEU A 86 3.43 2.02 12.58
N SER A 87 4.08 3.20 12.56
CA SER A 87 3.43 4.48 12.87
C SER A 87 2.36 4.81 11.83
N ASP A 88 1.45 5.73 12.15
CA ASP A 88 0.39 6.15 11.22
C ASP A 88 0.97 6.69 9.90
N THR A 89 2.05 7.48 9.97
CA THR A 89 2.75 7.99 8.78
C THR A 89 3.32 6.88 7.93
N GLN A 90 3.95 5.87 8.55
CA GLN A 90 4.50 4.72 7.84
C GLN A 90 3.42 3.83 7.24
N ARG A 91 2.27 3.68 7.93
CA ARG A 91 1.11 2.95 7.39
C ARG A 91 0.54 3.64 6.18
N SER A 92 0.24 4.94 6.26
CA SER A 92 -0.25 5.73 5.13
C SER A 92 0.67 5.68 3.92
N PHE A 93 1.99 5.66 4.16
CA PHE A 93 2.97 5.47 3.10
C PHE A 93 2.85 4.10 2.41
N ILE A 94 2.77 3.01 3.19
CA ILE A 94 2.64 1.65 2.62
C ILE A 94 1.28 1.47 1.95
N GLU A 95 0.20 2.04 2.50
CA GLU A 95 -1.12 2.05 1.87
C GLU A 95 -1.06 2.74 0.50
N GLY A 96 -0.40 3.90 0.40
CA GLY A 96 -0.18 4.57 -0.88
C GLY A 96 0.58 3.72 -1.91
N ILE A 97 1.58 2.94 -1.48
CA ILE A 97 2.27 1.99 -2.36
C ILE A 97 1.34 0.85 -2.80
N ILE A 98 0.56 0.30 -1.87
CA ILE A 98 -0.39 -0.78 -2.16
C ILE A 98 -1.43 -0.29 -3.15
N ASP A 99 -2.02 0.88 -2.94
CA ASP A 99 -3.02 1.47 -3.84
C ASP A 99 -2.43 1.72 -5.24
N PHE A 100 -1.20 2.21 -5.28
CA PHE A 100 -0.47 2.39 -6.52
C PHE A 100 -0.28 1.06 -7.28
N GLU A 101 0.22 0.02 -6.62
CA GLU A 101 0.43 -1.30 -7.24
C GLU A 101 -0.89 -1.99 -7.61
N LEU A 102 -1.92 -1.88 -6.78
CA LEU A 102 -3.24 -2.42 -7.10
C LEU A 102 -3.86 -1.73 -8.31
N ALA A 103 -3.76 -0.41 -8.40
CA ALA A 103 -4.23 0.35 -9.55
C ALA A 103 -3.59 -0.15 -10.85
N PHE A 104 -2.28 -0.48 -10.83
CA PHE A 104 -1.60 -1.05 -11.99
C PHE A 104 -1.97 -2.52 -12.25
N SER A 105 -2.06 -3.34 -11.21
CA SER A 105 -2.40 -4.77 -11.36
C SER A 105 -3.81 -4.96 -11.91
N MET A 106 -4.77 -4.16 -11.45
CA MET A 106 -6.14 -4.18 -11.97
C MET A 106 -6.19 -3.78 -13.46
N THR A 107 -5.31 -2.86 -13.88
CA THR A 107 -5.25 -2.46 -15.31
C THR A 107 -4.70 -3.59 -16.19
N GLU A 108 -3.84 -4.46 -15.68
CA GLU A 108 -3.28 -5.59 -16.45
C GLU A 108 -4.27 -6.76 -16.61
N GLU A 109 -5.00 -7.12 -15.55
CA GLU A 109 -5.95 -8.26 -15.59
C GLU A 109 -7.23 -7.95 -16.39
N GLU A 110 -7.67 -6.69 -16.38
CA GLU A 110 -8.89 -6.26 -17.08
C GLU A 110 -8.66 -5.77 -18.51
N ASN A 111 -7.41 -5.63 -18.93
CA ASN A 111 -7.09 -5.15 -20.27
C ASN A 111 -7.33 -6.23 -21.31
N THR A 112 -8.23 -5.94 -22.23
CA THR A 112 -8.34 -6.70 -23.49
C THR A 112 -7.42 -6.07 -24.53
N ASP A 113 -7.21 -6.76 -25.68
CA ASP A 113 -6.32 -6.25 -26.73
C ASP A 113 -6.66 -4.83 -27.20
N ASP A 114 -7.92 -4.43 -27.12
CA ASP A 114 -8.44 -3.16 -27.61
C ASP A 114 -8.74 -2.12 -26.49
N TYR A 115 -8.87 -2.54 -25.25
CA TYR A 115 -9.26 -1.66 -24.16
C TYR A 115 -8.19 -1.63 -23.06
N LEU A 116 -7.99 -0.43 -22.50
CA LEU A 116 -7.10 -0.18 -21.38
C LEU A 116 -7.89 0.45 -20.23
N THR A 117 -7.67 -0.02 -19.02
CA THR A 117 -8.14 0.65 -17.83
C THR A 117 -7.25 1.87 -17.55
N VAL A 118 -7.87 3.04 -17.45
CA VAL A 118 -7.21 4.33 -17.25
C VAL A 118 -7.58 4.84 -15.86
N LEU A 119 -6.56 5.17 -15.08
CA LEU A 119 -6.70 5.80 -13.77
C LEU A 119 -7.08 7.26 -13.91
N ILE A 120 -8.00 7.72 -13.07
CA ILE A 120 -8.41 9.13 -12.97
C ILE A 120 -7.94 9.65 -11.60
N PRO A 121 -6.74 10.24 -11.50
CA PRO A 121 -6.22 10.69 -10.22
C PRO A 121 -6.99 11.89 -9.69
N THR A 122 -6.97 12.07 -8.37
CA THR A 122 -7.41 13.30 -7.72
C THR A 122 -6.21 14.20 -7.37
N GLY A 123 -6.44 15.50 -7.25
CA GLY A 123 -5.36 16.48 -7.04
C GLY A 123 -4.76 16.96 -8.36
N ASN A 124 -3.63 17.64 -8.27
CA ASN A 124 -2.93 18.20 -9.43
C ASN A 124 -1.49 17.67 -9.54
N CYS A 125 -0.88 17.83 -10.71
CA CYS A 125 0.47 17.31 -10.95
C CYS A 125 1.58 18.13 -10.30
N GLU A 126 1.31 19.32 -9.77
CA GLU A 126 2.29 20.18 -9.08
C GLU A 126 2.44 19.76 -7.62
N ASP A 127 1.31 19.68 -6.90
CA ASP A 127 1.26 19.33 -5.47
C ASP A 127 1.25 17.82 -5.22
N GLY A 128 1.22 17.06 -6.31
CA GLY A 128 1.13 15.59 -6.31
C GLY A 128 -0.30 15.09 -6.38
N MET A 129 -0.48 14.11 -7.25
CA MET A 129 -1.75 13.40 -7.46
C MET A 129 -1.93 12.32 -6.39
N ILE A 130 -3.16 12.04 -6.06
CA ILE A 130 -3.56 10.87 -5.26
C ILE A 130 -4.21 9.87 -6.21
N TRP A 131 -3.77 8.63 -6.15
CA TRP A 131 -4.30 7.55 -6.96
C TRP A 131 -5.28 6.72 -6.15
N ASP A 132 -6.45 6.51 -6.73
CA ASP A 132 -7.50 5.67 -6.18
C ASP A 132 -7.84 4.58 -7.19
N SER A 133 -7.60 3.34 -6.83
CA SER A 133 -7.88 2.18 -7.67
C SER A 133 -9.36 2.02 -8.04
N ALA A 134 -10.26 2.63 -7.25
CA ALA A 134 -11.69 2.64 -7.54
C ALA A 134 -12.08 3.69 -8.60
N ASN A 135 -11.24 4.69 -8.85
CA ASN A 135 -11.55 5.77 -9.79
C ASN A 135 -10.88 5.51 -11.15
N VAL A 136 -11.50 4.64 -11.93
CA VAL A 136 -10.99 4.16 -13.22
C VAL A 136 -12.06 4.19 -14.30
N ARG A 137 -11.64 4.26 -15.58
CA ARG A 137 -12.51 4.05 -16.74
C ARG A 137 -11.82 3.24 -17.83
N LYS A 138 -12.59 2.54 -18.66
CA LYS A 138 -12.07 1.81 -19.82
C LYS A 138 -12.03 2.71 -21.04
N VAL A 139 -10.89 2.69 -21.74
CA VAL A 139 -10.66 3.49 -22.96
C VAL A 139 -10.20 2.56 -24.08
N ASN A 140 -10.77 2.75 -25.27
CA ASN A 140 -10.32 2.02 -26.45
C ASN A 140 -8.97 2.55 -26.91
N ILE A 141 -7.96 1.68 -26.94
CA ILE A 141 -6.59 1.98 -27.34
C ILE A 141 -6.15 1.15 -28.57
N ALA A 142 -7.06 0.50 -29.28
CA ALA A 142 -6.74 -0.30 -30.45
C ALA A 142 -5.81 0.38 -31.47
N PRO A 143 -5.98 1.70 -31.82
CA PRO A 143 -5.08 2.41 -32.71
C PRO A 143 -3.64 2.50 -32.17
N TYR A 144 -3.50 2.66 -30.86
CA TYR A 144 -2.21 2.80 -30.18
C TYR A 144 -1.53 1.44 -29.96
N ARG A 145 -2.30 0.37 -29.69
CA ARG A 145 -1.80 -0.99 -29.62
C ARG A 145 -1.11 -1.40 -30.91
N LYS A 146 -1.66 -1.01 -32.06
CA LYS A 146 -1.08 -1.28 -33.34
C LYS A 146 0.31 -0.65 -33.52
N ARG A 147 0.54 0.50 -32.89
CA ARG A 147 1.81 1.24 -32.92
C ARG A 147 2.81 0.82 -31.84
N TYR A 148 2.34 0.61 -30.62
CA TYR A 148 3.20 0.44 -29.45
C TYR A 148 3.17 -1.00 -28.87
N GLY A 149 2.26 -1.83 -29.34
CA GLY A 149 2.16 -3.24 -28.94
C GLY A 149 1.95 -3.45 -27.45
N SER A 150 2.65 -4.45 -26.91
CA SER A 150 2.61 -4.81 -25.48
C SER A 150 3.36 -3.84 -24.55
N GLN A 151 3.89 -2.73 -25.09
CA GLN A 151 4.60 -1.75 -24.26
C GLN A 151 3.65 -0.87 -23.42
N ILE A 152 2.37 -0.82 -23.78
CA ILE A 152 1.36 -0.09 -23.02
C ILE A 152 0.87 -0.98 -21.89
N ASN A 153 1.18 -0.61 -20.65
CA ASN A 153 0.81 -1.35 -19.45
C ASN A 153 -0.34 -0.68 -18.68
N ALA A 154 -0.39 0.66 -18.68
CA ALA A 154 -1.41 1.42 -17.96
C ALA A 154 -1.72 2.72 -18.66
N GLY A 155 -2.80 3.40 -18.24
CA GLY A 155 -3.16 4.74 -18.63
C GLY A 155 -3.48 5.62 -17.44
N VAL A 156 -3.16 6.91 -17.54
CA VAL A 156 -3.53 7.92 -16.55
C VAL A 156 -4.14 9.12 -17.26
N GLU A 157 -5.27 9.58 -16.77
CA GLU A 157 -5.94 10.78 -17.30
C GLU A 157 -5.34 12.04 -16.68
N VAL A 158 -5.11 13.05 -17.50
CA VAL A 158 -4.74 14.40 -17.05
C VAL A 158 -6.00 15.10 -16.55
N THR A 159 -6.11 15.32 -15.25
CA THR A 159 -7.31 15.86 -14.60
C THR A 159 -7.30 17.37 -14.41
N SER A 160 -6.21 18.05 -14.82
CA SER A 160 -6.07 19.51 -14.67
C SER A 160 -5.28 20.13 -15.80
N ASN A 161 -5.40 21.46 -15.96
CA ASN A 161 -4.65 22.21 -16.97
C ASN A 161 -3.24 22.64 -16.51
N HIS A 162 -2.76 22.16 -15.37
CA HIS A 162 -1.44 22.53 -14.84
C HIS A 162 -0.26 22.03 -15.70
N LEU A 163 -0.50 21.12 -16.64
CA LEU A 163 0.54 20.61 -17.56
C LEU A 163 0.55 21.28 -18.94
N THR A 164 -0.33 22.28 -19.15
CA THR A 164 -0.34 23.02 -20.41
C THR A 164 0.97 23.82 -20.59
N PRO A 165 1.46 23.98 -21.80
CA PRO A 165 0.87 23.54 -23.08
C PRO A 165 1.23 22.11 -23.50
N VAL A 166 1.97 21.35 -22.69
CA VAL A 166 2.50 20.02 -23.06
C VAL A 166 1.39 18.96 -23.05
N TYR A 167 0.56 18.97 -22.01
CA TYR A 167 -0.61 18.11 -21.88
C TYR A 167 -1.82 18.93 -21.45
N HIS A 168 -3.01 18.52 -21.89
CA HIS A 168 -4.27 19.19 -21.61
C HIS A 168 -5.17 18.32 -20.75
N MET A 169 -6.06 18.93 -20.01
CA MET A 169 -7.10 18.22 -19.26
C MET A 169 -7.89 17.28 -20.19
N GLY A 170 -8.06 16.03 -19.79
CA GLY A 170 -8.69 14.98 -20.59
C GLY A 170 -7.72 14.16 -21.45
N ASP A 171 -6.46 14.58 -21.61
CA ASP A 171 -5.45 13.75 -22.28
C ASP A 171 -5.22 12.46 -21.49
N ILE A 172 -4.95 11.36 -22.20
CA ILE A 172 -4.62 10.08 -21.61
C ILE A 172 -3.15 9.79 -21.85
N LEU A 173 -2.41 9.71 -20.77
CA LEU A 173 -1.00 9.33 -20.79
C LEU A 173 -0.92 7.80 -20.79
N LEU A 174 -0.41 7.25 -21.90
CA LEU A 174 -0.14 5.80 -22.00
C LEU A 174 1.23 5.51 -21.39
N ILE A 175 1.28 4.56 -20.46
CA ILE A 175 2.43 4.31 -19.61
C ILE A 175 3.02 2.94 -19.90
N SER A 176 4.36 2.87 -19.93
CA SER A 176 5.09 1.61 -19.95
C SER A 176 5.92 1.45 -18.69
N ARG A 177 6.07 0.20 -18.20
CA ARG A 177 6.87 -0.16 -17.01
C ARG A 177 8.38 -0.19 -17.29
N ARG A 178 8.89 0.65 -18.17
CA ARG A 178 10.32 0.74 -18.41
C ARG A 178 10.94 1.79 -17.50
N PRO A 179 12.17 1.56 -17.01
CA PRO A 179 12.93 2.62 -16.34
C PRO A 179 13.06 3.87 -17.26
N PRO A 180 12.88 5.08 -16.74
CA PRO A 180 13.02 6.30 -17.52
C PRO A 180 14.47 6.50 -17.96
N ARG A 181 14.65 7.05 -19.16
CA ARG A 181 15.92 7.52 -19.66
C ARG A 181 16.02 9.03 -19.50
N ASP A 182 17.22 9.59 -19.73
CA ASP A 182 17.41 11.03 -19.71
C ASP A 182 16.45 11.76 -20.65
N GLY A 183 15.77 12.78 -20.13
CA GLY A 183 14.76 13.56 -20.84
C GLY A 183 13.37 12.94 -20.90
N ASP A 184 13.18 11.70 -20.48
CA ASP A 184 11.85 11.05 -20.48
C ASP A 184 10.90 11.72 -19.47
N THR A 185 9.63 11.79 -19.86
CA THR A 185 8.55 12.08 -18.93
C THR A 185 8.13 10.78 -18.24
N ALA A 186 8.09 10.79 -16.93
CA ALA A 186 7.74 9.61 -16.13
C ALA A 186 6.92 9.98 -14.90
N ILE A 187 6.30 8.96 -14.33
CA ILE A 187 5.52 9.07 -13.10
C ILE A 187 6.39 8.60 -11.94
N PHE A 188 6.41 9.39 -10.87
CA PHE A 188 7.22 9.15 -9.68
C PHE A 188 6.34 9.16 -8.44
N LEU A 189 6.48 8.15 -7.60
CA LEU A 189 5.85 8.08 -6.29
C LEU A 189 6.79 8.70 -5.26
N ASN A 190 6.33 9.73 -4.55
CA ASN A 190 6.99 10.21 -3.34
C ASN A 190 6.62 9.28 -2.18
N THR A 191 7.61 8.58 -1.67
CA THR A 191 7.41 7.54 -0.67
C THR A 191 7.14 8.08 0.75
N GLU A 192 7.38 9.34 0.99
CA GLU A 192 7.10 9.99 2.28
C GLU A 192 5.65 10.47 2.37
N THR A 193 5.12 10.95 1.24
CA THR A 193 3.78 11.55 1.19
C THR A 193 2.73 10.65 0.55
N GLY A 194 3.13 9.54 -0.12
CA GLY A 194 2.25 8.70 -0.94
C GLY A 194 1.72 9.40 -2.20
N ARG A 195 2.22 10.58 -2.50
CA ARG A 195 1.76 11.35 -3.66
C ARG A 195 2.52 10.99 -4.92
N VAL A 196 1.85 11.08 -6.05
CA VAL A 196 2.36 10.73 -7.37
C VAL A 196 2.56 11.98 -8.21
N TYR A 197 3.72 12.11 -8.83
CA TYR A 197 4.11 13.26 -9.61
C TYR A 197 4.44 12.86 -11.05
N LEU A 198 4.03 13.67 -12.01
CA LEU A 198 4.48 13.57 -13.39
C LEU A 198 5.63 14.54 -13.60
N ARG A 199 6.83 14.04 -13.91
CA ARG A 199 8.06 14.83 -14.03
C ARG A 199 8.92 14.37 -15.19
N ARG A 200 9.76 15.28 -15.68
CA ARG A 200 10.84 14.95 -16.62
C ARG A 200 12.05 14.47 -15.84
N PHE A 201 12.55 13.30 -16.20
CA PHE A 201 13.74 12.71 -15.60
C PHE A 201 15.01 13.23 -16.27
N ILE A 202 15.91 13.83 -15.51
CA ILE A 202 17.22 14.29 -15.96
C ILE A 202 18.29 13.45 -15.27
N GLN A 203 19.04 12.70 -16.08
CA GLN A 203 20.09 11.80 -15.61
C GLN A 203 21.42 12.52 -15.46
N GLN A 204 21.52 13.38 -14.46
CA GLN A 204 22.77 14.03 -14.05
C GLN A 204 23.04 13.74 -12.56
N VAL A 205 24.13 14.26 -12.01
CA VAL A 205 24.43 14.10 -10.59
C VAL A 205 24.33 15.46 -9.89
N PRO A 206 23.42 15.65 -8.94
CA PRO A 206 22.30 14.74 -8.55
C PRO A 206 21.27 14.58 -9.67
N ARG A 207 20.54 13.48 -9.68
CA ARG A 207 19.41 13.30 -10.61
C ARG A 207 18.32 14.32 -10.31
N ILE A 208 17.66 14.82 -11.35
CA ILE A 208 16.62 15.84 -11.20
C ILE A 208 15.30 15.34 -11.79
N LEU A 209 14.22 15.54 -11.04
CA LEU A 209 12.85 15.38 -11.52
C LEU A 209 12.28 16.78 -11.76
N GLN A 210 12.35 17.23 -13.01
CA GLN A 210 11.91 18.58 -13.39
C GLN A 210 10.41 18.62 -13.65
N PRO A 211 9.71 19.73 -13.30
CA PRO A 211 8.37 20.01 -13.80
C PRO A 211 8.35 20.00 -15.33
N ILE A 212 7.28 19.45 -15.91
CA ILE A 212 7.18 19.28 -17.38
C ILE A 212 7.08 20.61 -18.12
N ASN A 213 6.32 21.53 -17.56
CA ASN A 213 6.04 22.85 -18.13
C ASN A 213 6.86 23.99 -17.53
N GLY A 214 7.81 23.66 -16.65
CA GLY A 214 8.66 24.62 -15.97
C GLY A 214 8.04 25.28 -14.73
N TYR A 215 6.79 24.93 -14.37
CA TYR A 215 6.11 25.41 -13.16
C TYR A 215 6.15 24.33 -12.08
N GLY A 216 6.39 24.75 -10.83
CA GLY A 216 6.48 23.86 -9.66
C GLY A 216 7.91 23.54 -9.26
N GLU A 217 8.05 22.81 -8.17
CA GLU A 217 9.33 22.41 -7.59
C GLU A 217 9.99 21.26 -8.35
N ALA A 218 11.32 21.37 -8.54
CA ALA A 218 12.14 20.26 -8.98
C ALA A 218 12.58 19.45 -7.77
N PHE A 219 12.53 18.11 -7.89
CA PHE A 219 13.05 17.23 -6.85
C PHE A 219 14.45 16.76 -7.24
N TYR A 220 15.36 16.77 -6.26
CA TYR A 220 16.72 16.31 -6.42
C TYR A 220 16.87 14.94 -5.77
N ILE A 221 17.37 13.96 -6.52
CA ILE A 221 17.61 12.61 -6.02
C ILE A 221 19.10 12.43 -5.89
N ASP A 222 19.60 12.31 -4.67
CA ASP A 222 21.00 12.01 -4.42
C ASP A 222 21.30 10.54 -4.78
N PRO A 223 22.15 10.29 -5.80
CA PRO A 223 22.52 8.92 -6.20
C PRO A 223 23.32 8.17 -5.11
N TYR A 224 23.87 8.88 -4.14
CA TYR A 224 24.64 8.30 -3.03
C TYR A 224 23.76 7.99 -1.81
N ASN A 225 22.54 8.46 -1.76
CA ASN A 225 21.55 8.08 -0.76
C ASN A 225 20.75 6.87 -1.28
N GLU A 226 21.32 5.67 -1.15
CA GLU A 226 20.69 4.44 -1.62
C GLU A 226 19.29 4.20 -1.02
N ASP A 227 19.00 4.74 0.17
CA ASP A 227 17.70 4.61 0.81
C ASP A 227 16.63 5.48 0.14
N GLU A 228 16.98 6.66 -0.39
CA GLU A 228 16.06 7.47 -1.19
C GLU A 228 15.82 6.87 -2.59
N VAL A 229 16.86 6.32 -3.22
CA VAL A 229 16.76 5.71 -4.56
C VAL A 229 15.93 4.42 -4.54
N LYS A 230 16.04 3.62 -3.49
CA LYS A 230 15.25 2.38 -3.32
C LYS A 230 13.76 2.62 -3.06
N LYS A 231 13.39 3.83 -2.68
CA LYS A 231 12.01 4.21 -2.33
C LYS A 231 11.18 4.69 -3.53
N GLN A 232 11.70 4.72 -4.75
CA GLN A 232 10.99 5.29 -5.90
C GLN A 232 10.70 4.22 -6.96
N THR A 233 9.41 4.05 -7.27
CA THR A 233 8.96 3.23 -8.39
C THR A 233 8.81 4.11 -9.62
N PHE A 234 9.53 3.77 -10.69
CA PHE A 234 9.56 4.55 -11.93
C PHE A 234 8.63 3.97 -12.97
N LEU A 235 7.78 4.80 -13.53
CA LEU A 235 6.91 4.47 -14.65
C LEU A 235 7.18 5.44 -15.80
N ARG A 236 7.32 4.89 -17.00
CA ARG A 236 7.62 5.67 -18.19
C ARG A 236 6.40 5.80 -19.09
N ASN A 237 6.22 7.01 -19.65
CA ASN A 237 5.30 7.22 -20.77
C ASN A 237 5.95 6.70 -22.07
N PRO A 238 5.30 5.87 -22.90
CA PRO A 238 5.76 5.54 -24.24
C PRO A 238 5.59 6.78 -25.14
N ASN A 239 6.68 7.38 -25.55
CA ASN A 239 6.70 8.40 -26.61
C ASN A 239 6.41 7.76 -27.96
#